data_3670ac71c166bb46d441667aacfc1c59
#
_entry.id   3670ac71c166bb46d441667aacfc1c59
#
_cell.length_a   1.000
_cell.length_b   1.000
_cell.length_c   1.000
_cell.angle_alpha   90.00
_cell.angle_beta   90.00
_cell.angle_gamma   90.00
#
_symmetry.space_group_name_H-M   'P 1'
#
loop_
_entity.id
_entity.type
_entity.pdbx_description
1 polymer ?
#
loop_
_entity_poly.entity_id
_entity_poly.type
_entity_poly.pdbx_seq_one_letter_code
_entity_poly.pdbx_strand_id
1 'polypeptide(L)'
;MKKKSLILLLAFSLIAIACGGSAEEVVEETVVEEAPAESLDSPATTAAPTLDKITFGFVPSAEQTELQDNIKPMMDVLSAGLGIEVEGFVTSDYSGLLVAMGSGQADVGAFNTLGYVNAMKAFPRRLEAIAKVVRYGSGSYHGTFWTNDPSVCDSPPVIGAFENIDGVPTLVEGSDTEQPAVKALQVGWNYDGTPDEVIQRGLACNADLSVMIGEKVAFVEEGSTSGYLYPSLQLKNLGIDYKNDITQVFTGSHDAAISAVYNGDTKFGVSYDDARRTIRKTNPDVGQKVIAIGITDEIPNDVIAVRSSLPADIKAKIYTILSEYIATDEGKAVMDEIYGWTGLDPADNSEFDVVRQAAEEFGLYDD
;
A
#
# COMPACT_ATOMS: atom_id res chain seq x y z
N MET A 1 -30.10 26.66 -41.08
CA MET A 1 -30.07 25.99 -42.41
C MET A 1 -29.55 24.56 -42.21
N LYS A 2 -30.52 23.64 -42.46
CA LYS A 2 -30.41 22.29 -43.08
C LYS A 2 -29.19 21.41 -42.70
N LYS A 3 -29.43 20.42 -41.83
CA LYS A 3 -29.72 18.98 -42.07
C LYS A 3 -28.64 18.22 -42.86
N LYS A 4 -28.11 17.14 -42.26
CA LYS A 4 -28.31 15.78 -42.80
C LYS A 4 -27.86 14.70 -41.80
N SER A 5 -28.84 13.97 -41.32
CA SER A 5 -28.74 12.62 -40.74
C SER A 5 -28.25 11.62 -41.81
N LEU A 6 -27.44 10.62 -41.39
CA LEU A 6 -27.30 9.39 -42.19
C LEU A 6 -27.43 8.18 -41.24
N ILE A 7 -28.61 7.56 -41.34
CA ILE A 7 -28.95 6.27 -40.78
C ILE A 7 -28.46 5.22 -41.77
N LEU A 8 -27.72 4.19 -41.32
CA LEU A 8 -27.46 3.00 -42.10
C LEU A 8 -27.95 1.78 -41.32
N LEU A 9 -29.13 1.30 -41.77
CA LEU A 9 -29.69 -0.01 -41.46
C LEU A 9 -28.99 -1.06 -42.34
N LEU A 10 -28.60 -2.19 -41.80
CA LEU A 10 -28.41 -3.42 -42.56
C LEU A 10 -28.84 -4.65 -41.74
N ALA A 11 -29.69 -5.26 -42.26
CA ALA A 11 -30.63 -6.32 -42.32
C ALA A 11 -30.12 -7.69 -41.87
N PHE A 12 -31.03 -8.37 -41.20
CA PHE A 12 -31.11 -9.79 -40.86
C PHE A 12 -31.00 -10.70 -42.09
N SER A 13 -30.37 -11.84 -41.91
CA SER A 13 -30.65 -13.04 -42.73
C SER A 13 -30.72 -14.27 -41.84
N LEU A 14 -31.94 -14.71 -41.56
CA LEU A 14 -32.29 -16.06 -41.08
C LEU A 14 -32.25 -17.01 -42.27
N ILE A 15 -31.59 -18.18 -42.09
CA ILE A 15 -31.85 -19.36 -42.88
C ILE A 15 -32.18 -20.50 -41.92
N ALA A 16 -33.47 -20.88 -41.94
CA ALA A 16 -33.99 -22.13 -41.40
C ALA A 16 -34.07 -23.13 -42.53
N ILE A 17 -33.58 -24.33 -42.33
CA ILE A 17 -34.00 -25.49 -43.16
C ILE A 17 -34.29 -26.63 -42.21
N ALA A 18 -35.54 -27.11 -42.35
CA ALA A 18 -36.14 -28.21 -41.63
C ALA A 18 -36.16 -29.49 -42.50
N CYS A 19 -36.56 -30.59 -41.87
CA CYS A 19 -36.95 -31.90 -42.38
C CYS A 19 -35.78 -32.89 -42.52
N GLY A 20 -35.78 -34.06 -41.92
CA GLY A 20 -36.83 -35.01 -41.56
C GLY A 20 -36.48 -36.34 -42.15
N GLY A 21 -36.46 -37.40 -41.37
CA GLY A 21 -36.26 -38.75 -41.95
C GLY A 21 -35.85 -39.76 -40.89
N SER A 22 -36.84 -40.49 -40.40
CA SER A 22 -36.69 -41.76 -39.65
C SER A 22 -36.18 -42.86 -40.55
N ALA A 23 -35.29 -43.70 -40.06
CA ALA A 23 -35.18 -45.11 -40.51
C ALA A 23 -34.62 -45.95 -39.36
N GLU A 24 -35.38 -46.95 -39.10
CA GLU A 24 -35.16 -48.06 -38.15
C GLU A 24 -34.00 -48.97 -38.56
N GLU A 25 -33.48 -49.62 -37.49
CA GLU A 25 -33.07 -51.04 -37.47
C GLU A 25 -31.71 -51.42 -38.11
N VAL A 26 -30.82 -51.95 -37.30
CA VAL A 26 -30.55 -53.41 -37.24
C VAL A 26 -29.62 -53.66 -36.06
N VAL A 27 -30.08 -54.55 -35.14
CA VAL A 27 -29.25 -55.09 -34.06
C VAL A 27 -28.39 -56.20 -34.64
N GLU A 28 -27.08 -56.06 -34.61
CA GLU A 28 -26.16 -57.13 -34.86
C GLU A 28 -25.39 -57.46 -33.58
N GLU A 29 -25.69 -58.64 -33.07
CA GLU A 29 -25.12 -59.24 -31.87
C GLU A 29 -23.70 -59.73 -32.23
N THR A 30 -22.65 -58.99 -31.76
CA THR A 30 -21.28 -59.52 -31.87
C THR A 30 -20.77 -59.95 -30.50
N VAL A 31 -20.38 -61.19 -30.46
CA VAL A 31 -19.77 -61.98 -29.41
C VAL A 31 -18.58 -61.20 -28.79
N VAL A 32 -18.63 -60.98 -27.50
CA VAL A 32 -17.53 -60.38 -26.72
C VAL A 32 -16.52 -61.48 -26.40
N GLU A 33 -15.36 -61.42 -27.03
CA GLU A 33 -14.17 -62.20 -26.69
C GLU A 33 -13.50 -61.50 -25.46
N GLU A 34 -13.37 -62.27 -24.39
CA GLU A 34 -12.80 -61.85 -23.11
C GLU A 34 -11.29 -61.67 -23.27
N ALA A 35 -10.81 -60.43 -23.28
CA ALA A 35 -9.38 -60.10 -23.23
C ALA A 35 -8.87 -60.09 -21.78
N PRO A 36 -7.63 -60.46 -21.50
CA PRO A 36 -7.12 -60.62 -20.14
C PRO A 36 -6.97 -59.31 -19.42
N ALA A 37 -7.31 -59.32 -18.11
CA ALA A 37 -7.18 -58.21 -17.18
C ALA A 37 -5.74 -57.67 -17.15
N GLU A 38 -5.53 -56.49 -17.73
CA GLU A 38 -4.34 -55.68 -17.46
C GLU A 38 -4.44 -55.09 -16.06
N SER A 39 -3.37 -55.26 -15.30
CA SER A 39 -3.18 -54.71 -13.96
C SER A 39 -3.35 -53.18 -14.00
N LEU A 40 -4.27 -52.67 -13.18
CA LEU A 40 -4.39 -51.22 -12.90
C LEU A 40 -3.08 -50.74 -12.28
N ASP A 41 -2.25 -50.15 -13.11
CA ASP A 41 -1.12 -49.36 -12.66
C ASP A 41 -1.59 -48.24 -11.74
N SER A 42 -0.86 -48.06 -10.65
CA SER A 42 -1.05 -47.00 -9.67
C SER A 42 -1.24 -45.66 -10.37
N PRO A 43 -2.13 -44.78 -9.86
CA PRO A 43 -2.23 -43.44 -10.41
C PRO A 43 -0.86 -42.76 -10.32
N ALA A 44 -0.35 -42.33 -11.47
CA ALA A 44 0.82 -41.48 -11.51
C ALA A 44 0.59 -40.30 -10.59
N THR A 45 1.38 -40.21 -9.54
CA THR A 45 1.44 -39.00 -8.70
C THR A 45 1.86 -37.86 -9.64
N THR A 46 0.91 -37.06 -10.08
CA THR A 46 1.20 -35.78 -10.74
C THR A 46 2.04 -34.97 -9.75
N ALA A 47 3.34 -34.88 -10.02
CA ALA A 47 4.20 -33.99 -9.27
C ALA A 47 3.54 -32.61 -9.25
N ALA A 48 3.40 -32.02 -8.08
CA ALA A 48 2.96 -30.65 -7.95
C ALA A 48 3.85 -29.77 -8.87
N PRO A 49 3.26 -28.78 -9.58
CA PRO A 49 4.05 -27.90 -10.42
C PRO A 49 5.19 -27.32 -9.59
N THR A 50 6.42 -27.47 -10.06
CA THR A 50 7.61 -26.88 -9.44
C THR A 50 7.44 -25.37 -9.52
N LEU A 51 7.51 -24.70 -8.35
CA LEU A 51 7.52 -23.25 -8.27
C LEU A 51 8.96 -22.80 -8.52
N ASP A 52 9.25 -22.35 -9.74
CA ASP A 52 10.63 -22.04 -10.16
C ASP A 52 10.99 -20.57 -9.84
N LYS A 53 10.00 -19.69 -9.64
CA LYS A 53 10.18 -18.26 -9.37
C LYS A 53 9.04 -17.72 -8.52
N ILE A 54 9.34 -16.76 -7.67
CA ILE A 54 8.39 -15.94 -6.91
C ILE A 54 8.59 -14.47 -7.29
N THR A 55 7.50 -13.76 -7.53
CA THR A 55 7.52 -12.32 -7.79
C THR A 55 6.96 -11.55 -6.60
N PHE A 56 7.70 -10.55 -6.10
CA PHE A 56 7.34 -9.72 -4.96
C PHE A 56 7.13 -8.27 -5.41
N GLY A 57 5.90 -7.78 -5.36
CA GLY A 57 5.53 -6.43 -5.76
C GLY A 57 5.47 -5.45 -4.59
N PHE A 58 5.81 -4.18 -4.87
CA PHE A 58 5.83 -3.08 -3.91
C PHE A 58 5.08 -1.88 -4.47
N VAL A 59 4.39 -1.11 -3.60
CA VAL A 59 3.77 0.17 -3.97
C VAL A 59 4.83 1.29 -4.03
N PRO A 60 4.65 2.34 -4.86
CA PRO A 60 5.64 3.42 -5.01
C PRO A 60 5.48 4.48 -3.89
N SER A 61 5.73 4.11 -2.63
CA SER A 61 5.59 5.05 -1.49
C SER A 61 6.75 6.04 -1.37
N ALA A 62 7.88 5.79 -2.04
CA ALA A 62 9.06 6.63 -2.16
C ALA A 62 9.51 6.70 -3.62
N GLU A 63 10.59 7.41 -3.91
CA GLU A 63 11.15 7.48 -5.26
C GLU A 63 11.41 6.06 -5.81
N GLN A 64 10.87 5.79 -7.00
CA GLN A 64 10.75 4.44 -7.54
C GLN A 64 12.11 3.75 -7.76
N THR A 65 13.09 4.50 -8.27
CA THR A 65 14.43 3.95 -8.59
C THR A 65 15.17 3.59 -7.32
N GLU A 66 15.12 4.47 -6.31
CA GLU A 66 15.74 4.23 -5.00
C GLU A 66 15.10 3.02 -4.32
N LEU A 67 13.78 2.97 -4.32
CA LEU A 67 13.03 1.85 -3.73
C LEU A 67 13.36 0.52 -4.44
N GLN A 68 13.46 0.52 -5.78
CA GLN A 68 13.83 -0.66 -6.57
C GLN A 68 15.23 -1.18 -6.21
N ASP A 69 16.17 -0.31 -5.86
CA ASP A 69 17.49 -0.70 -5.40
C ASP A 69 17.48 -1.22 -3.96
N ASN A 70 16.71 -0.58 -3.08
CA ASN A 70 16.63 -0.92 -1.66
C ASN A 70 15.99 -2.30 -1.39
N ILE A 71 15.10 -2.78 -2.25
CA ILE A 71 14.48 -4.10 -2.07
C ILE A 71 15.39 -5.28 -2.43
N LYS A 72 16.45 -5.08 -3.23
CA LYS A 72 17.32 -6.17 -3.72
C LYS A 72 17.90 -7.06 -2.64
N PRO A 73 18.50 -6.54 -1.53
CA PRO A 73 19.06 -7.40 -0.51
C PRO A 73 18.02 -8.32 0.14
N MET A 74 16.79 -7.83 0.35
CA MET A 74 15.69 -8.64 0.88
C MET A 74 15.28 -9.75 -0.09
N MET A 75 15.28 -9.49 -1.41
CA MET A 75 15.00 -10.51 -2.45
C MET A 75 16.08 -11.59 -2.46
N ASP A 76 17.34 -11.21 -2.31
CA ASP A 76 18.47 -12.15 -2.25
C ASP A 76 18.36 -13.09 -1.04
N VAL A 77 18.00 -12.56 0.12
CA VAL A 77 17.79 -13.34 1.35
C VAL A 77 16.60 -14.30 1.19
N LEU A 78 15.50 -13.86 0.62
CA LEU A 78 14.35 -14.70 0.33
C LEU A 78 14.72 -15.82 -0.66
N SER A 79 15.43 -15.49 -1.74
CA SER A 79 15.88 -16.48 -2.73
C SER A 79 16.76 -17.56 -2.11
N ALA A 80 17.73 -17.15 -1.28
CA ALA A 80 18.62 -18.07 -0.59
C ALA A 80 17.86 -18.98 0.40
N GLY A 81 16.94 -18.42 1.18
CA GLY A 81 16.18 -19.16 2.18
C GLY A 81 15.12 -20.10 1.61
N LEU A 82 14.51 -19.74 0.49
CA LEU A 82 13.49 -20.55 -0.19
C LEU A 82 14.11 -21.60 -1.14
N GLY A 83 15.31 -21.35 -1.66
CA GLY A 83 15.90 -22.14 -2.74
C GLY A 83 15.16 -21.95 -4.07
N ILE A 84 14.44 -20.84 -4.24
CA ILE A 84 13.65 -20.45 -5.38
C ILE A 84 14.04 -19.01 -5.74
N GLU A 85 14.16 -18.67 -7.01
CA GLU A 85 14.41 -17.29 -7.43
C GLU A 85 13.29 -16.38 -6.95
N VAL A 86 13.63 -15.27 -6.26
CA VAL A 86 12.68 -14.22 -5.88
C VAL A 86 13.06 -12.92 -6.56
N GLU A 87 12.17 -12.39 -7.37
CA GLU A 87 12.36 -11.11 -8.07
C GLU A 87 11.41 -10.06 -7.51
N GLY A 88 11.98 -8.90 -7.11
CA GLY A 88 11.22 -7.76 -6.62
C GLY A 88 10.97 -6.72 -7.70
N PHE A 89 9.80 -6.08 -7.68
CA PHE A 89 9.49 -4.94 -8.55
C PHE A 89 8.63 -3.92 -7.83
N VAL A 90 8.81 -2.65 -8.20
CA VAL A 90 7.98 -1.53 -7.74
C VAL A 90 7.00 -1.17 -8.83
N THR A 91 5.72 -1.04 -8.49
CA THR A 91 4.66 -0.67 -9.45
C THR A 91 4.73 0.82 -9.78
N SER A 92 4.12 1.23 -10.90
CA SER A 92 4.06 2.64 -11.31
C SER A 92 3.12 3.48 -10.45
N ASP A 93 2.13 2.82 -9.84
CA ASP A 93 1.10 3.42 -9.01
C ASP A 93 0.58 2.41 -7.96
N TYR A 94 -0.18 2.89 -6.99
CA TYR A 94 -0.69 2.06 -5.89
C TYR A 94 -1.68 0.99 -6.36
N SER A 95 -2.44 1.26 -7.43
CA SER A 95 -3.38 0.30 -8.00
C SER A 95 -2.69 -0.83 -8.78
N GLY A 96 -1.50 -0.58 -9.28
CA GLY A 96 -0.69 -1.54 -10.03
C GLY A 96 -0.41 -2.81 -9.26
N LEU A 97 -0.14 -2.72 -7.96
CA LEU A 97 0.09 -3.91 -7.13
C LEU A 97 -1.16 -4.77 -6.96
N LEU A 98 -2.32 -4.13 -6.78
CA LEU A 98 -3.62 -4.82 -6.74
C LEU A 98 -3.85 -5.61 -8.04
N VAL A 99 -3.60 -4.98 -9.20
CA VAL A 99 -3.73 -5.63 -10.51
C VAL A 99 -2.73 -6.76 -10.68
N ALA A 100 -1.47 -6.55 -10.31
CA ALA A 100 -0.40 -7.56 -10.40
C ALA A 100 -0.74 -8.82 -9.57
N MET A 101 -1.18 -8.64 -8.33
CA MET A 101 -1.61 -9.75 -7.47
C MET A 101 -2.87 -10.44 -8.00
N GLY A 102 -3.87 -9.69 -8.44
CA GLY A 102 -5.12 -10.22 -8.97
C GLY A 102 -4.96 -11.00 -10.28
N SER A 103 -4.06 -10.57 -11.15
CA SER A 103 -3.73 -11.25 -12.42
C SER A 103 -2.73 -12.41 -12.26
N GLY A 104 -2.07 -12.54 -11.10
CA GLY A 104 -1.03 -13.52 -10.85
C GLY A 104 0.33 -13.15 -11.41
N GLN A 105 0.57 -11.86 -11.71
CA GLN A 105 1.88 -11.32 -12.05
C GLN A 105 2.76 -11.12 -10.81
N ALA A 106 2.15 -10.96 -9.64
CA ALA A 106 2.82 -10.98 -8.36
C ALA A 106 2.33 -12.14 -7.49
N ASP A 107 3.24 -12.78 -6.78
CA ASP A 107 2.96 -13.86 -5.82
C ASP A 107 2.88 -13.35 -4.40
N VAL A 108 3.64 -12.31 -4.11
CA VAL A 108 3.74 -11.61 -2.82
C VAL A 108 3.59 -10.12 -3.08
N GLY A 109 2.93 -9.42 -2.18
CA GLY A 109 2.76 -7.96 -2.26
C GLY A 109 2.95 -7.29 -0.92
N ALA A 110 3.76 -6.23 -0.90
CA ALA A 110 3.85 -5.28 0.20
C ALA A 110 2.85 -4.15 -0.04
N PHE A 111 1.71 -4.22 0.63
CA PHE A 111 0.60 -3.30 0.47
C PHE A 111 0.54 -2.27 1.59
N ASN A 112 0.18 -1.03 1.25
CA ASN A 112 -0.50 -0.17 2.20
C ASN A 112 -1.90 -0.73 2.50
N THR A 113 -2.48 -0.37 3.62
CA THR A 113 -3.73 -1.00 4.09
C THR A 113 -4.93 -0.75 3.19
N LEU A 114 -5.06 0.43 2.56
CA LEU A 114 -6.11 0.69 1.57
C LEU A 114 -5.94 -0.21 0.33
N GLY A 115 -4.73 -0.32 -0.21
CA GLY A 115 -4.42 -1.20 -1.33
C GLY A 115 -4.77 -2.66 -1.03
N TYR A 116 -4.47 -3.12 0.18
CA TYR A 116 -4.80 -4.47 0.63
C TYR A 116 -6.32 -4.72 0.72
N VAL A 117 -7.08 -3.83 1.38
CA VAL A 117 -8.53 -4.03 1.51
C VAL A 117 -9.24 -3.95 0.15
N ASN A 118 -8.76 -3.09 -0.75
CA ASN A 118 -9.24 -3.02 -2.13
C ASN A 118 -8.92 -4.31 -2.91
N ALA A 119 -7.71 -4.87 -2.76
CA ALA A 119 -7.32 -6.13 -3.39
C ALA A 119 -8.17 -7.31 -2.87
N MET A 120 -8.42 -7.36 -1.56
CA MET A 120 -9.29 -8.38 -0.96
C MET A 120 -10.74 -8.27 -1.46
N LYS A 121 -11.25 -7.06 -1.71
CA LYS A 121 -12.57 -6.82 -2.27
C LYS A 121 -12.64 -7.21 -3.74
N ALA A 122 -11.66 -6.78 -4.54
CA ALA A 122 -11.62 -7.07 -5.98
C ALA A 122 -11.39 -8.56 -6.30
N PHE A 123 -10.59 -9.22 -5.46
CA PHE A 123 -10.20 -10.63 -5.65
C PHE A 123 -10.45 -11.48 -4.40
N PRO A 124 -11.70 -11.69 -3.99
CA PRO A 124 -12.03 -12.43 -2.79
C PRO A 124 -11.40 -13.82 -2.79
N ARG A 125 -10.76 -14.22 -1.69
CA ARG A 125 -10.12 -15.53 -1.50
C ARG A 125 -8.90 -15.81 -2.39
N ARG A 126 -8.39 -14.81 -3.13
CA ARG A 126 -7.15 -14.97 -3.92
C ARG A 126 -5.90 -14.55 -3.18
N LEU A 127 -6.07 -13.76 -2.13
CA LEU A 127 -4.99 -13.21 -1.32
C LEU A 127 -5.15 -13.60 0.15
N GLU A 128 -4.03 -13.66 0.86
CA GLU A 128 -3.95 -13.96 2.27
C GLU A 128 -2.87 -13.08 2.89
N ALA A 129 -3.19 -12.33 3.95
CA ALA A 129 -2.18 -11.60 4.72
C ALA A 129 -1.36 -12.60 5.53
N ILE A 130 -0.04 -12.48 5.46
CA ILE A 130 0.88 -13.33 6.24
C ILE A 130 1.64 -12.55 7.30
N ALA A 131 1.83 -11.26 7.12
CA ALA A 131 2.50 -10.41 8.09
C ALA A 131 1.88 -9.02 8.11
N LYS A 132 1.80 -8.45 9.31
CA LYS A 132 1.59 -7.04 9.59
C LYS A 132 2.94 -6.41 9.94
N VAL A 133 3.19 -5.25 9.40
CA VAL A 133 4.43 -4.51 9.65
C VAL A 133 4.37 -3.80 11.01
N VAL A 134 5.50 -3.78 11.70
CA VAL A 134 5.75 -2.94 12.88
C VAL A 134 6.72 -1.84 12.47
N ARG A 135 6.37 -0.59 12.77
CA ARG A 135 7.24 0.57 12.54
C ARG A 135 7.61 1.18 13.88
N TYR A 136 8.91 1.20 14.19
CA TYR A 136 9.47 1.78 15.43
C TYR A 136 8.78 1.29 16.71
N GLY A 137 8.32 0.04 16.73
CA GLY A 137 7.64 -0.57 17.89
C GLY A 137 6.13 -0.35 17.92
N SER A 138 5.52 0.29 16.89
CA SER A 138 4.07 0.45 16.76
C SER A 138 3.49 -0.43 15.65
N GLY A 139 2.30 -0.97 15.89
CA GLY A 139 1.49 -1.68 14.88
C GLY A 139 0.56 -0.76 14.09
N SER A 140 0.54 0.54 14.38
CA SER A 140 -0.27 1.57 13.74
C SER A 140 0.52 2.87 13.55
N TYR A 141 0.00 3.78 12.72
CA TYR A 141 0.54 5.08 12.44
C TYR A 141 -0.60 6.05 12.09
N HIS A 142 -0.30 7.29 11.72
CA HIS A 142 -1.29 8.31 11.33
C HIS A 142 -0.96 8.93 9.99
N GLY A 143 -1.96 9.49 9.32
CA GLY A 143 -1.76 10.55 8.34
C GLY A 143 -1.48 11.87 9.08
N THR A 144 -0.64 12.71 8.50
CA THR A 144 -0.29 14.01 9.08
C THR A 144 -0.53 15.11 8.06
N PHE A 145 -1.09 16.21 8.53
CA PHE A 145 -1.24 17.45 7.78
C PHE A 145 -0.02 18.35 8.00
N TRP A 146 0.51 18.87 6.91
CA TRP A 146 1.75 19.65 6.88
C TRP A 146 1.54 21.03 6.29
N THR A 147 2.30 22.01 6.76
CA THR A 147 2.37 23.35 6.17
C THR A 147 3.81 23.89 6.20
N ASN A 148 4.10 24.82 5.29
CA ASN A 148 5.32 25.65 5.34
C ASN A 148 5.06 27.08 5.83
N ASP A 149 3.83 27.39 6.22
CA ASP A 149 3.41 28.72 6.66
C ASP A 149 3.08 28.74 8.17
N PRO A 150 3.98 29.22 9.03
CA PRO A 150 3.73 29.26 10.45
C PRO A 150 2.60 30.23 10.86
N SER A 151 2.13 31.10 9.95
CA SER A 151 1.05 32.03 10.24
C SER A 151 -0.32 31.36 10.36
N VAL A 152 -0.47 30.10 9.91
CA VAL A 152 -1.71 29.32 10.04
C VAL A 152 -1.88 28.70 11.43
N CYS A 153 -0.84 28.72 12.25
CA CYS A 153 -0.84 28.15 13.59
C CYS A 153 -1.61 29.02 14.59
N ASP A 154 -2.35 28.41 15.49
CA ASP A 154 -3.05 29.11 16.60
C ASP A 154 -2.07 29.78 17.57
N SER A 155 -0.86 29.25 17.67
CA SER A 155 0.26 29.77 18.44
C SER A 155 1.58 29.48 17.72
N PRO A 156 2.69 30.18 18.04
CA PRO A 156 3.98 29.89 17.39
C PRO A 156 4.33 28.41 17.44
N PRO A 157 4.83 27.83 16.31
CA PRO A 157 5.20 26.41 16.26
C PRO A 157 6.23 26.06 17.35
N VAL A 158 6.06 24.90 17.93
CA VAL A 158 6.95 24.35 18.95
C VAL A 158 7.66 23.11 18.42
N ILE A 159 8.78 22.74 19.04
CA ILE A 159 9.38 21.43 18.82
C ILE A 159 8.47 20.40 19.47
N GLY A 160 7.90 19.49 18.65
CA GLY A 160 6.92 18.53 19.15
C GLY A 160 6.32 17.66 18.04
N ALA A 161 5.31 16.91 18.43
CA ALA A 161 4.52 16.07 17.55
C ALA A 161 3.09 15.95 18.05
N PHE A 162 2.21 15.45 17.18
CA PHE A 162 0.89 15.04 17.60
C PHE A 162 0.91 13.58 18.04
N GLU A 163 0.20 13.29 19.12
CA GLU A 163 -0.09 11.95 19.63
C GLU A 163 -1.60 11.77 19.78
N ASN A 164 -2.07 10.55 19.64
CA ASN A 164 -3.46 10.23 19.95
C ASN A 164 -3.55 9.91 21.45
N ILE A 165 -4.09 10.84 22.24
CA ILE A 165 -4.30 10.66 23.67
C ILE A 165 -5.80 10.47 23.91
N ASP A 166 -6.19 9.27 24.32
CA ASP A 166 -7.60 8.90 24.57
C ASP A 166 -8.54 9.18 23.36
N GLY A 167 -8.04 8.95 22.14
CA GLY A 167 -8.78 9.18 20.90
C GLY A 167 -8.78 10.64 20.43
N VAL A 168 -8.01 11.52 21.05
CA VAL A 168 -7.92 12.93 20.69
C VAL A 168 -6.52 13.28 20.19
N PRO A 169 -6.37 13.76 18.93
CA PRO A 169 -5.10 14.30 18.44
C PRO A 169 -4.62 15.44 19.33
N THR A 170 -3.50 15.24 20.00
CA THR A 170 -2.97 16.18 21.00
C THR A 170 -1.55 16.54 20.65
N LEU A 171 -1.25 17.84 20.58
CA LEU A 171 0.11 18.33 20.40
C LEU A 171 0.92 18.12 21.69
N VAL A 172 1.97 17.31 21.60
CA VAL A 172 2.93 17.05 22.68
C VAL A 172 4.24 17.79 22.39
N GLU A 173 4.61 18.69 23.28
CA GLU A 173 5.83 19.50 23.14
C GLU A 173 7.05 18.75 23.64
N GLY A 174 8.19 19.04 23.01
CA GLY A 174 9.50 18.59 23.48
C GLY A 174 9.99 17.28 22.87
N SER A 175 10.98 16.71 23.55
CA SER A 175 11.73 15.53 23.07
C SER A 175 11.16 14.19 23.49
N ASP A 176 10.19 14.20 24.39
CA ASP A 176 9.67 13.01 25.07
C ASP A 176 8.35 12.52 24.45
N THR A 177 8.13 12.85 23.16
CA THR A 177 6.97 12.33 22.44
C THR A 177 7.01 10.82 22.39
N GLU A 178 5.89 10.19 22.67
CA GLU A 178 5.75 8.71 22.63
C GLU A 178 5.68 8.18 21.21
N GLN A 179 5.35 9.02 20.23
CA GLN A 179 5.17 8.64 18.83
C GLN A 179 6.46 8.07 18.23
N PRO A 180 6.48 6.78 17.81
CA PRO A 180 7.72 6.12 17.40
C PRO A 180 8.40 6.76 16.18
N ALA A 181 7.61 7.21 15.21
CA ALA A 181 8.13 7.86 14.01
C ALA A 181 8.82 9.19 14.33
N VAL A 182 8.30 9.95 15.30
CA VAL A 182 8.91 11.19 15.77
C VAL A 182 10.18 10.93 16.56
N LYS A 183 10.22 9.88 17.37
CA LYS A 183 11.46 9.44 18.04
C LYS A 183 12.55 9.09 17.02
N ALA A 184 12.20 8.41 15.94
CA ALA A 184 13.13 8.11 14.86
C ALA A 184 13.68 9.36 14.17
N LEU A 185 12.88 10.43 14.08
CA LEU A 185 13.31 11.73 13.58
C LEU A 185 14.25 12.45 14.52
N GLN A 186 14.00 12.37 15.80
CA GLN A 186 14.83 13.02 16.83
C GLN A 186 16.27 12.47 16.84
N VAL A 187 16.44 11.26 16.35
CA VAL A 187 17.74 10.60 16.19
C VAL A 187 18.14 10.72 14.72
N GLY A 188 18.87 11.77 14.35
CA GLY A 188 19.51 11.83 13.04
C GLY A 188 18.87 12.71 11.98
N TRP A 189 18.34 13.86 12.35
CA TRP A 189 18.03 14.91 11.39
C TRP A 189 19.27 15.38 10.61
N ASN A 190 20.41 15.51 11.29
CA ASN A 190 21.69 15.81 10.67
C ASN A 190 22.31 14.52 10.15
N TYR A 191 22.03 14.16 8.94
CA TYR A 191 22.56 12.97 8.29
C TYR A 191 23.94 13.22 7.64
N ASP A 192 24.84 13.86 8.38
CA ASP A 192 26.23 14.09 7.94
C ASP A 192 27.21 13.03 8.46
N GLY A 193 26.69 12.00 9.16
CA GLY A 193 27.49 10.93 9.74
C GLY A 193 28.17 11.29 11.05
N THR A 194 27.90 12.48 11.61
CA THR A 194 28.38 12.85 12.94
C THR A 194 27.38 12.40 14.00
N PRO A 195 27.83 11.89 15.16
CA PRO A 195 26.95 11.63 16.29
C PRO A 195 26.31 12.94 16.76
N ASP A 196 25.04 12.89 17.02
CA ASP A 196 24.07 13.94 17.26
C ASP A 196 24.40 14.90 18.38
N GLU A 197 25.19 15.92 18.13
CA GLU A 197 25.27 17.05 19.04
C GLU A 197 24.17 18.11 18.80
N VAL A 198 23.51 18.08 17.61
CA VAL A 198 22.43 19.01 17.27
C VAL A 198 21.27 18.22 16.65
N ILE A 199 20.41 17.68 17.48
CA ILE A 199 19.16 17.09 17.05
C ILE A 199 18.24 18.23 16.59
N GLN A 200 18.06 18.40 15.29
CA GLN A 200 17.02 19.25 14.77
C GLN A 200 15.70 18.48 14.88
N ARG A 201 14.80 18.98 15.71
CA ARG A 201 13.49 18.41 15.92
C ARG A 201 12.48 19.06 15.01
N GLY A 202 11.46 18.30 14.64
CA GLY A 202 10.41 18.81 13.80
C GLY A 202 9.51 19.79 14.54
N LEU A 203 9.10 20.85 13.86
CA LEU A 203 8.11 21.80 14.36
C LEU A 203 6.69 21.24 14.19
N ALA A 204 5.83 21.57 15.16
CA ALA A 204 4.41 21.30 15.13
C ALA A 204 3.62 22.45 15.78
N CYS A 205 2.36 22.63 15.38
CA CYS A 205 1.43 23.56 16.00
C CYS A 205 -0.02 23.08 15.82
N ASN A 206 -0.92 23.53 16.67
CA ASN A 206 -2.34 23.41 16.41
C ASN A 206 -2.77 24.42 15.34
N ALA A 207 -3.64 23.96 14.43
CA ALA A 207 -4.29 24.81 13.43
C ALA A 207 -5.69 24.28 13.12
N ASP A 208 -6.62 25.18 12.81
CA ASP A 208 -7.89 24.80 12.23
C ASP A 208 -7.65 24.40 10.75
N LEU A 209 -7.96 23.17 10.38
CA LEU A 209 -7.74 22.68 9.01
C LEU A 209 -8.56 23.42 7.95
N SER A 210 -9.54 24.26 8.33
CA SER A 210 -10.25 25.15 7.41
C SER A 210 -9.33 26.18 6.73
N VAL A 211 -8.12 26.41 7.25
CA VAL A 211 -7.08 27.23 6.60
C VAL A 211 -6.62 26.66 5.24
N MET A 212 -6.96 25.41 4.97
CA MET A 212 -6.66 24.76 3.68
C MET A 212 -7.67 25.12 2.57
N ILE A 213 -8.82 25.72 2.91
CA ILE A 213 -9.85 26.10 1.93
C ILE A 213 -9.29 27.16 0.99
N GLY A 214 -9.44 26.93 -0.32
CA GLY A 214 -8.92 27.78 -1.39
C GLY A 214 -7.46 27.54 -1.76
N GLU A 215 -6.75 26.70 -1.02
CA GLU A 215 -5.31 26.48 -1.15
C GLU A 215 -4.96 25.24 -1.99
N LYS A 216 -3.72 25.17 -2.43
CA LYS A 216 -3.13 23.96 -3.02
C LYS A 216 -2.63 23.05 -1.92
N VAL A 217 -3.02 21.78 -2.00
CA VAL A 217 -2.64 20.74 -1.05
C VAL A 217 -1.97 19.59 -1.81
N ALA A 218 -0.76 19.24 -1.42
CA ALA A 218 -0.05 18.07 -1.94
C ALA A 218 -0.64 16.80 -1.34
N PHE A 219 -1.22 15.96 -2.18
CA PHE A 219 -1.63 14.59 -1.87
C PHE A 219 -0.64 13.61 -2.51
N VAL A 220 -0.55 12.41 -1.97
CA VAL A 220 0.32 11.36 -2.54
C VAL A 220 -0.32 10.80 -3.80
N GLU A 221 -1.36 9.99 -3.65
CA GLU A 221 -2.12 9.33 -4.71
C GLU A 221 -3.43 8.82 -4.12
N GLU A 222 -4.49 8.67 -4.92
CA GLU A 222 -5.81 8.22 -4.47
C GLU A 222 -5.78 6.82 -3.81
N GLY A 223 -4.82 5.97 -4.17
CA GLY A 223 -4.58 4.66 -3.55
C GLY A 223 -3.84 4.70 -2.21
N SER A 224 -3.36 5.87 -1.76
CA SER A 224 -2.62 5.99 -0.51
C SER A 224 -3.55 6.09 0.70
N THR A 225 -3.32 5.29 1.74
CA THR A 225 -4.10 5.32 2.99
C THR A 225 -3.89 6.63 3.74
N SER A 226 -2.64 6.97 4.09
CA SER A 226 -2.29 8.16 4.89
C SER A 226 -2.05 9.42 4.05
N GLY A 227 -1.77 9.26 2.76
CA GLY A 227 -1.55 10.39 1.85
C GLY A 227 -2.79 10.80 1.07
N TYR A 228 -3.95 10.14 1.27
CA TYR A 228 -5.21 10.50 0.62
C TYR A 228 -6.44 10.11 1.42
N LEU A 229 -6.72 8.80 1.64
CA LEU A 229 -7.99 8.35 2.20
C LEU A 229 -8.31 9.00 3.56
N TYR A 230 -7.47 8.77 4.56
CA TYR A 230 -7.71 9.26 5.92
C TYR A 230 -7.70 10.78 6.02
N PRO A 231 -6.74 11.51 5.43
CA PRO A 231 -6.80 12.97 5.42
C PRO A 231 -8.06 13.52 4.73
N SER A 232 -8.47 12.94 3.60
CA SER A 232 -9.68 13.39 2.88
C SER A 232 -10.95 13.09 3.67
N LEU A 233 -11.01 11.92 4.35
CA LEU A 233 -12.12 11.57 5.23
C LEU A 233 -12.21 12.55 6.41
N GLN A 234 -11.08 12.89 7.03
CA GLN A 234 -11.05 13.87 8.12
C GLN A 234 -11.50 15.25 7.67
N LEU A 235 -11.04 15.74 6.51
CA LEU A 235 -11.50 17.01 5.94
C LEU A 235 -13.02 16.97 5.69
N LYS A 236 -13.53 15.88 5.09
CA LYS A 236 -14.97 15.67 4.88
C LYS A 236 -15.76 15.70 6.20
N ASN A 237 -15.26 15.06 7.26
CA ASN A 237 -15.91 15.04 8.58
C ASN A 237 -15.89 16.42 9.28
N LEU A 238 -14.93 17.27 8.93
CA LEU A 238 -14.89 18.68 9.34
C LEU A 238 -15.77 19.59 8.46
N GLY A 239 -16.46 19.05 7.47
CA GLY A 239 -17.31 19.80 6.55
C GLY A 239 -16.56 20.51 5.42
N ILE A 240 -15.31 20.12 5.16
CA ILE A 240 -14.48 20.65 4.07
C ILE A 240 -14.62 19.69 2.88
N ASP A 241 -15.13 20.18 1.75
CA ASP A 241 -15.16 19.40 0.51
C ASP A 241 -13.76 19.34 -0.09
N TYR A 242 -13.03 18.28 0.24
CA TYR A 242 -11.65 18.09 -0.22
C TYR A 242 -11.49 18.01 -1.75
N LYS A 243 -12.58 17.89 -2.51
CA LYS A 243 -12.57 17.93 -3.99
C LYS A 243 -12.83 19.31 -4.58
N ASN A 244 -13.64 20.13 -3.90
CA ASN A 244 -14.10 21.40 -4.42
C ASN A 244 -13.59 22.61 -3.63
N ASP A 245 -13.36 22.46 -2.32
CA ASP A 245 -12.89 23.56 -1.47
C ASP A 245 -11.37 23.73 -1.49
N ILE A 246 -10.61 22.71 -1.93
CA ILE A 246 -9.15 22.75 -2.04
C ILE A 246 -8.70 22.36 -3.46
N THR A 247 -7.50 22.78 -3.85
CA THR A 247 -6.87 22.34 -5.10
C THR A 247 -5.94 21.17 -4.80
N GLN A 248 -6.34 19.95 -5.17
CA GLN A 248 -5.53 18.75 -5.01
C GLN A 248 -4.35 18.74 -5.99
N VAL A 249 -3.15 18.47 -5.50
CA VAL A 249 -1.94 18.27 -6.29
C VAL A 249 -1.41 16.88 -5.96
N PHE A 250 -1.58 15.94 -6.87
CA PHE A 250 -1.08 14.57 -6.70
C PHE A 250 0.41 14.51 -7.05
N THR A 251 1.23 14.03 -6.12
CA THR A 251 2.70 14.04 -6.21
C THR A 251 3.30 12.65 -6.50
N GLY A 252 2.51 11.59 -6.35
CA GLY A 252 2.89 10.21 -6.66
C GLY A 252 3.56 9.46 -5.50
N SER A 253 4.26 10.17 -4.58
CA SER A 253 4.95 9.54 -3.45
C SER A 253 4.96 10.44 -2.21
N HIS A 254 5.30 9.86 -1.05
CA HIS A 254 5.32 10.59 0.23
C HIS A 254 6.44 11.61 0.33
N ASP A 255 7.63 11.28 -0.17
CA ASP A 255 8.78 12.19 -0.23
C ASP A 255 8.52 13.37 -1.17
N ALA A 256 7.86 13.13 -2.31
CA ALA A 256 7.46 14.18 -3.23
C ALA A 256 6.39 15.12 -2.62
N ALA A 257 5.45 14.60 -1.83
CA ALA A 257 4.47 15.42 -1.11
C ALA A 257 5.13 16.35 -0.09
N ILE A 258 6.08 15.83 0.70
CA ILE A 258 6.84 16.64 1.65
C ILE A 258 7.75 17.64 0.93
N SER A 259 8.39 17.24 -0.19
CA SER A 259 9.22 18.13 -1.01
C SER A 259 8.41 19.29 -1.58
N ALA A 260 7.18 19.06 -2.03
CA ALA A 260 6.29 20.11 -2.54
C ALA A 260 5.98 21.17 -1.47
N VAL A 261 5.76 20.75 -0.22
CA VAL A 261 5.58 21.68 0.91
C VAL A 261 6.89 22.38 1.24
N TYR A 262 8.00 21.63 1.33
CA TYR A 262 9.32 22.18 1.65
C TYR A 262 9.77 23.26 0.67
N ASN A 263 9.56 23.05 -0.62
CA ASN A 263 9.93 23.96 -1.69
C ASN A 263 8.96 25.15 -1.86
N GLY A 264 7.75 25.06 -1.24
CA GLY A 264 6.71 26.06 -1.41
C GLY A 264 5.90 25.94 -2.70
N ASP A 265 5.95 24.79 -3.38
CA ASP A 265 5.11 24.48 -4.55
C ASP A 265 3.65 24.37 -4.15
N THR A 266 3.41 23.85 -2.94
CA THR A 266 2.13 23.86 -2.23
C THR A 266 2.30 24.43 -0.82
N LYS A 267 1.27 25.10 -0.32
CA LYS A 267 1.28 25.62 1.06
C LYS A 267 1.04 24.51 2.07
N PHE A 268 0.24 23.52 1.70
CA PHE A 268 -0.13 22.38 2.53
C PHE A 268 0.20 21.06 1.84
N GLY A 269 0.31 20.02 2.65
CA GLY A 269 0.44 18.65 2.16
C GLY A 269 -0.04 17.64 3.16
N VAL A 270 -0.24 16.40 2.72
CA VAL A 270 -0.60 15.27 3.55
C VAL A 270 0.33 14.10 3.28
N SER A 271 0.69 13.36 4.32
CA SER A 271 1.60 12.22 4.24
C SER A 271 1.46 11.40 5.52
N TYR A 272 2.33 10.41 5.74
CA TYR A 272 2.36 9.68 7.01
C TYR A 272 3.20 10.41 8.07
N ASP A 273 3.10 10.01 9.31
CA ASP A 273 3.87 10.47 10.44
C ASP A 273 5.19 9.68 10.62
N ASP A 274 6.39 10.23 10.65
CA ASP A 274 6.75 11.54 10.20
C ASP A 274 7.49 11.44 8.86
N ALA A 275 6.82 11.76 7.78
CA ALA A 275 7.38 11.63 6.43
C ALA A 275 8.51 12.61 6.11
N ARG A 276 8.72 13.66 6.91
CA ARG A 276 9.86 14.58 6.76
C ARG A 276 11.21 13.85 6.75
N ARG A 277 11.28 12.69 7.41
CA ARG A 277 12.49 11.85 7.43
C ARG A 277 12.94 11.37 6.06
N THR A 278 12.02 11.27 5.07
CA THR A 278 12.34 10.76 3.73
C THR A 278 13.29 11.68 2.96
N ILE A 279 13.19 12.99 3.20
CA ILE A 279 14.01 14.00 2.50
C ILE A 279 15.07 14.65 3.39
N ARG A 280 15.22 14.23 4.65
CA ARG A 280 16.17 14.85 5.60
C ARG A 280 17.63 14.73 5.18
N LYS A 281 18.00 13.69 4.45
CA LYS A 281 19.37 13.50 3.94
C LYS A 281 19.79 14.62 2.99
N THR A 282 18.87 15.07 2.15
CA THR A 282 19.09 16.15 1.16
C THR A 282 18.66 17.52 1.68
N ASN A 283 17.71 17.56 2.61
CA ASN A 283 17.12 18.78 3.16
C ASN A 283 17.17 18.75 4.70
N PRO A 284 18.34 18.93 5.32
CA PRO A 284 18.52 18.72 6.77
C PRO A 284 17.69 19.68 7.64
N ASP A 285 17.22 20.80 7.10
CA ASP A 285 16.37 21.76 7.79
C ASP A 285 14.85 21.54 7.57
N VAL A 286 14.46 20.39 6.95
CA VAL A 286 13.04 20.12 6.65
C VAL A 286 12.16 20.15 7.90
N GLY A 287 12.64 19.71 9.07
CA GLY A 287 11.91 19.78 10.32
C GLY A 287 11.63 21.19 10.84
N GLN A 288 12.38 22.18 10.38
CA GLN A 288 12.19 23.59 10.71
C GLN A 288 11.28 24.31 9.71
N LYS A 289 11.18 23.80 8.49
CA LYS A 289 10.41 24.40 7.40
C LYS A 289 9.06 23.78 7.16
N VAL A 290 8.94 22.47 7.41
CA VAL A 290 7.69 21.72 7.25
C VAL A 290 7.13 21.42 8.64
N ILE A 291 6.00 22.04 8.95
CA ILE A 291 5.36 22.07 10.27
C ILE A 291 4.19 21.10 10.27
N ALA A 292 4.10 20.21 11.25
CA ALA A 292 2.93 19.37 11.46
C ALA A 292 1.80 20.20 12.08
N ILE A 293 0.59 20.12 11.52
CA ILE A 293 -0.58 20.89 11.97
C ILE A 293 -1.78 20.04 12.40
N GLY A 294 -1.63 18.73 12.40
CA GLY A 294 -2.65 17.78 12.84
C GLY A 294 -2.36 16.37 12.33
N ILE A 295 -3.01 15.39 12.93
CA ILE A 295 -2.96 13.97 12.51
C ILE A 295 -4.37 13.44 12.30
N THR A 296 -4.47 12.34 11.54
CA THR A 296 -5.70 11.57 11.34
C THR A 296 -5.93 10.59 12.49
N ASP A 297 -7.04 9.84 12.41
CA ASP A 297 -7.21 8.62 13.18
C ASP A 297 -6.10 7.61 12.88
N GLU A 298 -5.94 6.62 13.78
CA GLU A 298 -4.97 5.56 13.65
C GLU A 298 -5.23 4.68 12.41
N ILE A 299 -4.14 4.36 11.73
CA ILE A 299 -4.10 3.52 10.54
C ILE A 299 -3.27 2.28 10.89
N PRO A 300 -3.78 1.05 10.73
CA PRO A 300 -2.95 -0.15 10.83
C PRO A 300 -1.77 -0.07 9.86
N ASN A 301 -0.58 -0.51 10.28
CA ASN A 301 0.59 -0.52 9.41
C ASN A 301 0.40 -1.46 8.20
N ASP A 302 1.31 -1.32 7.23
CA ASP A 302 1.34 -2.08 5.99
C ASP A 302 1.26 -3.59 6.21
N VAL A 303 0.88 -4.29 5.15
CA VAL A 303 0.66 -5.73 5.18
C VAL A 303 1.42 -6.42 4.06
N ILE A 304 2.07 -7.53 4.39
CA ILE A 304 2.60 -8.46 3.39
C ILE A 304 1.52 -9.51 3.12
N ALA A 305 1.03 -9.54 1.90
CA ALA A 305 0.04 -10.51 1.44
C ALA A 305 0.63 -11.42 0.37
N VAL A 306 0.13 -12.64 0.30
CA VAL A 306 0.54 -13.65 -0.68
C VAL A 306 -0.66 -14.17 -1.45
N ARG A 307 -0.43 -14.72 -2.65
CA ARG A 307 -1.49 -15.46 -3.35
C ARG A 307 -1.89 -16.69 -2.54
N SER A 308 -3.19 -16.88 -2.34
CA SER A 308 -3.73 -18.03 -1.60
C SER A 308 -3.33 -19.38 -2.20
N SER A 309 -3.03 -19.41 -3.52
CA SER A 309 -2.59 -20.60 -4.24
C SER A 309 -1.14 -21.01 -3.98
N LEU A 310 -0.32 -20.17 -3.34
CA LEU A 310 1.02 -20.58 -2.93
C LEU A 310 0.96 -21.73 -1.93
N PRO A 311 1.88 -22.73 -2.00
CA PRO A 311 1.96 -23.80 -1.02
C PRO A 311 2.09 -23.26 0.41
N ALA A 312 1.44 -23.90 1.37
CA ALA A 312 1.40 -23.43 2.76
C ALA A 312 2.80 -23.38 3.40
N ASP A 313 3.68 -24.31 3.05
CA ASP A 313 5.06 -24.33 3.53
C ASP A 313 5.89 -23.17 2.96
N ILE A 314 5.65 -22.76 1.71
CA ILE A 314 6.28 -21.58 1.09
C ILE A 314 5.80 -20.30 1.78
N LYS A 315 4.50 -20.15 2.03
CA LYS A 315 3.94 -18.99 2.76
C LYS A 315 4.56 -18.87 4.15
N ALA A 316 4.63 -19.98 4.89
CA ALA A 316 5.25 -20.01 6.22
C ALA A 316 6.75 -19.67 6.18
N LYS A 317 7.49 -20.19 5.19
CA LYS A 317 8.91 -19.88 5.01
C LYS A 317 9.14 -18.42 4.68
N ILE A 318 8.33 -17.80 3.80
CA ILE A 318 8.44 -16.37 3.49
C ILE A 318 8.33 -15.56 4.79
N TYR A 319 7.31 -15.81 5.60
CA TYR A 319 7.14 -15.12 6.88
C TYR A 319 8.36 -15.33 7.81
N THR A 320 8.80 -16.57 7.97
CA THR A 320 9.93 -16.89 8.85
C THR A 320 11.21 -16.20 8.41
N ILE A 321 11.56 -16.30 7.10
CA ILE A 321 12.79 -15.68 6.56
C ILE A 321 12.76 -14.16 6.75
N LEU A 322 11.64 -13.50 6.44
CA LEU A 322 11.51 -12.05 6.63
C LEU A 322 11.62 -11.66 8.10
N SER A 323 10.99 -12.43 9.00
CA SER A 323 11.02 -12.17 10.46
C SER A 323 12.41 -12.39 11.04
N GLU A 324 13.15 -13.41 10.58
CA GLU A 324 14.54 -13.65 10.98
C GLU A 324 15.47 -12.57 10.40
N TYR A 325 15.28 -12.16 9.16
CA TYR A 325 16.08 -11.12 8.52
C TYR A 325 15.94 -9.77 9.22
N ILE A 326 14.70 -9.30 9.46
CA ILE A 326 14.46 -8.02 10.14
C ILE A 326 14.98 -8.00 11.59
N ALA A 327 15.23 -9.16 12.20
CA ALA A 327 15.83 -9.25 13.52
C ALA A 327 17.34 -9.01 13.51
N THR A 328 18.01 -9.08 12.35
CA THR A 328 19.44 -8.78 12.19
C THR A 328 19.67 -7.28 12.02
N ASP A 329 20.90 -6.81 12.32
CA ASP A 329 21.24 -5.39 12.12
C ASP A 329 21.19 -4.98 10.64
N GLU A 330 21.63 -5.86 9.73
CA GLU A 330 21.53 -5.66 8.28
C GLU A 330 20.09 -5.58 7.81
N GLY A 331 19.25 -6.54 8.22
CA GLY A 331 17.84 -6.59 7.82
C GLY A 331 17.05 -5.40 8.34
N LYS A 332 17.32 -4.94 9.56
CA LYS A 332 16.74 -3.70 10.09
C LYS A 332 17.09 -2.49 9.23
N ALA A 333 18.37 -2.34 8.86
CA ALA A 333 18.80 -1.22 8.03
C ALA A 333 18.13 -1.25 6.65
N VAL A 334 18.10 -2.42 5.99
CA VAL A 334 17.47 -2.59 4.68
C VAL A 334 15.96 -2.33 4.73
N MET A 335 15.26 -2.93 5.70
CA MET A 335 13.81 -2.81 5.79
C MET A 335 13.36 -1.42 6.27
N ASP A 336 14.18 -0.72 7.07
CA ASP A 336 13.94 0.69 7.43
C ASP A 336 14.07 1.60 6.20
N GLU A 337 15.05 1.39 5.34
CA GLU A 337 15.21 2.17 4.08
C GLU A 337 14.10 1.87 3.07
N ILE A 338 13.47 0.69 3.08
CA ILE A 338 12.34 0.38 2.19
C ILE A 338 11.12 1.22 2.59
N TYR A 339 10.57 1.01 3.78
CA TYR A 339 9.33 1.66 4.24
C TYR A 339 9.33 1.98 5.74
N GLY A 340 10.49 2.02 6.41
CA GLY A 340 10.58 2.22 7.85
C GLY A 340 10.12 0.99 8.65
N TRP A 341 10.26 -0.19 8.10
CA TRP A 341 9.89 -1.42 8.80
C TRP A 341 10.95 -1.80 9.83
N THR A 342 10.52 -2.02 11.06
CA THR A 342 11.41 -2.39 12.18
C THR A 342 11.03 -3.72 12.83
N GLY A 343 9.93 -4.32 12.41
CA GLY A 343 9.45 -5.61 12.87
C GLY A 343 8.30 -6.14 12.03
N LEU A 344 7.96 -7.41 12.22
CA LEU A 344 6.84 -8.09 11.60
C LEU A 344 6.08 -8.90 12.64
N ASP A 345 4.75 -8.76 12.68
CA ASP A 345 3.84 -9.58 13.45
C ASP A 345 2.97 -10.44 12.50
N PRO A 346 2.47 -11.60 12.96
CA PRO A 346 1.45 -12.32 12.21
C PRO A 346 0.23 -11.43 11.96
N ALA A 347 -0.28 -11.42 10.74
CA ALA A 347 -1.45 -10.60 10.39
C ALA A 347 -2.76 -11.35 10.67
N ASP A 348 -3.75 -10.63 11.25
CA ASP A 348 -5.15 -11.03 11.24
C ASP A 348 -5.92 -10.08 10.29
N ASN A 349 -6.66 -10.65 9.35
CA ASN A 349 -7.41 -9.86 8.37
C ASN A 349 -8.46 -8.92 9.00
N SER A 350 -8.98 -9.24 10.19
CA SER A 350 -9.92 -8.38 10.92
C SER A 350 -9.30 -7.07 11.44
N GLU A 351 -7.97 -7.00 11.58
CA GLU A 351 -7.27 -5.79 11.99
C GLU A 351 -7.42 -4.65 10.96
N PHE A 352 -7.74 -5.00 9.71
CA PHE A 352 -7.94 -4.04 8.61
C PHE A 352 -9.41 -3.64 8.42
N ASP A 353 -10.33 -4.05 9.30
CA ASP A 353 -11.76 -3.69 9.20
C ASP A 353 -11.98 -2.19 9.39
N VAL A 354 -11.15 -1.52 10.19
CA VAL A 354 -11.20 -0.06 10.35
C VAL A 354 -10.92 0.67 9.02
N VAL A 355 -10.02 0.13 8.19
CA VAL A 355 -9.73 0.70 6.87
C VAL A 355 -10.84 0.41 5.88
N ARG A 356 -11.49 -0.77 5.97
CA ARG A 356 -12.68 -1.08 5.16
C ARG A 356 -13.82 -0.13 5.47
N GLN A 357 -14.08 0.13 6.77
CA GLN A 357 -15.09 1.08 7.21
C GLN A 357 -14.77 2.51 6.73
N ALA A 358 -13.52 2.96 6.86
CA ALA A 358 -13.08 4.26 6.36
C ALA A 358 -13.28 4.38 4.84
N ALA A 359 -12.95 3.35 4.07
CA ALA A 359 -13.15 3.32 2.62
C ALA A 359 -14.65 3.33 2.23
N GLU A 360 -15.50 2.65 2.98
CA GLU A 360 -16.96 2.68 2.82
C GLU A 360 -17.54 4.07 3.16
N GLU A 361 -17.17 4.65 4.30
CA GLU A 361 -17.59 5.99 4.72
C GLU A 361 -17.14 7.07 3.73
N PHE A 362 -15.97 6.90 3.17
CA PHE A 362 -15.44 7.77 2.12
C PHE A 362 -16.24 7.67 0.82
N GLY A 363 -16.93 6.56 0.56
CA GLY A 363 -17.72 6.28 -0.63
C GLY A 363 -16.93 5.63 -1.77
N LEU A 364 -15.82 4.97 -1.47
CA LEU A 364 -15.05 4.25 -2.51
C LEU A 364 -15.79 3.04 -3.10
N TYR A 365 -16.91 2.64 -2.51
CA TYR A 365 -17.63 1.42 -2.84
C TYR A 365 -19.10 1.68 -3.24
N ASP A 366 -19.45 2.94 -3.51
CA ASP A 366 -20.84 3.36 -3.79
C ASP A 366 -21.27 3.18 -5.27
N ASP A 367 -20.51 2.47 -6.11
CA ASP A 367 -20.81 2.19 -7.53
C ASP A 367 -21.75 0.99 -7.77
#